data_fdbaa10759b2f352bf12d5b6fc3abf1e
#
_entry.id   fdbaa10759b2f352bf12d5b6fc3abf1e
#
_cell.length_a   1.000
_cell.length_b   1.000
_cell.length_c   1.000
_cell.angle_alpha   90.00
_cell.angle_beta   90.00
_cell.angle_gamma   90.00
#
_symmetry.space_group_name_H-M   'P 1'
#
loop_
_entity.id
_entity.type
_entity.pdbx_description
1 polymer ?
#
loop_
_entity_poly.entity_id
_entity_poly.type
_entity_poly.pdbx_seq_one_letter_code
_entity_poly.pdbx_strand_id
1 'polypeptide(L)'
;ESSRVGDKILILTDPLCTLDVRERIFRDIIKMYEKEGTIFLKPHPRDLLDYRKLFAEYPQFDASMPMEMLNFFPGLRFKKVVTVFTEVKGLPFAEEAVRLGADFMDAYEDPLIHRQNEQI
;
A
#
# COMPACT_ATOMS: atom_id res chain seq x y z
N GLU A 1 -3.78 22.01 7.96
CA GLU A 1 -4.43 21.47 9.12
C GLU A 1 -3.49 20.84 10.11
N SER A 2 -3.36 21.42 11.26
CA SER A 2 -2.44 20.90 12.26
C SER A 2 -2.83 19.49 12.72
N SER A 3 -4.10 19.15 12.63
CA SER A 3 -4.56 17.82 13.03
C SER A 3 -3.96 16.69 12.18
N ARG A 4 -3.39 17.05 11.04
CA ARG A 4 -2.79 16.05 10.16
C ARG A 4 -1.32 15.81 10.44
N VAL A 5 -0.74 16.61 11.30
CA VAL A 5 0.64 16.38 11.69
C VAL A 5 0.71 15.08 12.47
N GLY A 6 1.52 14.17 11.99
CA GLY A 6 1.65 12.88 12.63
C GLY A 6 0.74 11.77 12.08
N ASP A 7 -0.24 12.14 11.24
CA ASP A 7 -1.03 11.10 10.55
C ASP A 7 -0.14 10.31 9.62
N LYS A 8 -0.35 8.99 9.56
CA LYS A 8 0.46 8.09 8.75
C LYS A 8 -0.44 7.24 7.88
N ILE A 9 -0.04 7.09 6.62
CA ILE A 9 -0.73 6.26 5.64
C ILE A 9 0.23 5.13 5.24
N LEU A 10 -0.17 3.89 5.46
CA LEU A 10 0.64 2.75 5.07
C LEU A 10 0.10 2.17 3.77
N ILE A 11 0.95 2.06 2.76
CA ILE A 11 0.59 1.46 1.50
C ILE A 11 1.27 0.11 1.41
N LEU A 12 0.47 -0.95 1.30
CA LEU A 12 0.97 -2.31 1.11
C LEU A 12 1.00 -2.60 -0.37
N THR A 13 2.16 -2.99 -0.89
CA THR A 13 2.26 -3.29 -2.32
C THR A 13 1.85 -4.72 -2.60
N ASP A 14 1.43 -4.96 -3.84
CA ASP A 14 1.13 -6.29 -4.35
C ASP A 14 1.92 -6.50 -5.64
N PRO A 15 2.38 -7.73 -5.94
CA PRO A 15 3.13 -7.98 -7.18
C PRO A 15 2.19 -8.05 -8.38
N LEU A 16 1.69 -6.88 -8.80
CA LEU A 16 0.69 -6.74 -9.85
C LEU A 16 1.32 -6.33 -11.17
N CYS A 17 0.81 -6.85 -12.26
CA CYS A 17 1.15 -6.43 -13.63
C CYS A 17 2.66 -6.55 -13.90
N THR A 18 3.13 -5.80 -14.90
CA THR A 18 4.57 -5.69 -15.17
C THR A 18 5.18 -4.69 -14.21
N LEU A 19 6.51 -4.68 -14.11
CA LEU A 19 7.20 -3.76 -13.22
C LEU A 19 6.93 -2.31 -13.57
N ASP A 20 6.87 -1.98 -14.87
CA ASP A 20 6.60 -0.61 -15.31
C ASP A 20 5.23 -0.14 -14.85
N VAL A 21 4.22 -0.99 -15.05
CA VAL A 21 2.85 -0.65 -14.70
C VAL A 21 2.71 -0.60 -13.18
N ARG A 22 3.38 -1.53 -12.49
CA ARG A 22 3.35 -1.57 -11.03
C ARG A 22 3.89 -0.29 -10.42
N GLU A 23 5.00 0.22 -10.95
CA GLU A 23 5.56 1.47 -10.49
C GLU A 23 4.55 2.60 -10.65
N ARG A 24 3.89 2.67 -11.80
CA ARG A 24 2.89 3.70 -12.05
C ARG A 24 1.71 3.59 -11.11
N ILE A 25 1.25 2.35 -10.85
CA ILE A 25 0.14 2.10 -9.93
C ILE A 25 0.44 2.68 -8.56
N PHE A 26 1.58 2.32 -8.00
CA PHE A 26 1.87 2.74 -6.63
C PHE A 26 2.29 4.20 -6.55
N ARG A 27 2.86 4.76 -7.60
CA ARG A 27 3.10 6.19 -7.66
C ARG A 27 1.79 6.97 -7.63
N ASP A 28 0.79 6.49 -8.36
CA ASP A 28 -0.52 7.13 -8.36
C ASP A 28 -1.23 6.98 -7.01
N ILE A 29 -1.12 5.82 -6.38
CA ILE A 29 -1.70 5.62 -5.05
C ILE A 29 -1.08 6.58 -4.05
N ILE A 30 0.23 6.75 -4.09
CA ILE A 30 0.91 7.70 -3.21
C ILE A 30 0.35 9.10 -3.41
N LYS A 31 0.16 9.51 -4.66
CA LYS A 31 -0.39 10.84 -4.95
C LYS A 31 -1.81 11.01 -4.43
N MET A 32 -2.59 9.93 -4.42
CA MET A 32 -3.95 9.99 -3.91
C MET A 32 -3.99 10.29 -2.41
N TYR A 33 -2.99 9.85 -1.68
CA TYR A 33 -3.02 9.89 -0.21
C TYR A 33 -1.98 10.81 0.42
N GLU A 34 -1.04 11.35 -0.36
CA GLU A 34 0.07 12.11 0.25
C GLU A 34 -0.39 13.36 0.98
N LYS A 35 -1.57 13.87 0.66
CA LYS A 35 -2.11 15.05 1.36
C LYS A 35 -2.83 14.68 2.64
N GLU A 36 -3.09 13.40 2.87
CA GLU A 36 -3.78 12.95 4.08
C GLU A 36 -2.83 12.64 5.22
N GLY A 37 -1.56 12.44 4.92
CA GLY A 37 -0.59 12.14 5.95
C GLY A 37 0.75 11.72 5.35
N THR A 38 1.66 11.31 6.22
CA THR A 38 2.98 10.83 5.80
C THR A 38 2.85 9.43 5.21
N ILE A 39 3.39 9.24 4.02
CA ILE A 39 3.32 7.96 3.31
C ILE A 39 4.41 7.02 3.80
N PHE A 40 4.02 5.80 4.14
CA PHE A 40 4.93 4.69 4.44
C PHE A 40 4.63 3.58 3.46
N LEU A 41 5.67 2.88 3.01
CA LEU A 41 5.53 1.76 2.09
C LEU A 41 5.96 0.47 2.76
N LYS A 42 5.23 -0.60 2.51
CA LYS A 42 5.65 -1.93 2.92
C LYS A 42 5.54 -2.85 1.71
N PRO A 43 6.67 -3.09 1.02
CA PRO A 43 6.66 -3.95 -0.16
C PRO A 43 6.32 -5.40 0.20
N HIS A 44 5.63 -6.06 -0.72
CA HIS A 44 5.35 -7.48 -0.59
C HIS A 44 6.64 -8.27 -0.75
N PRO A 45 6.85 -9.37 0.01
CA PRO A 45 8.09 -10.14 -0.08
C PRO A 45 8.40 -10.68 -1.48
N ARG A 46 7.38 -10.89 -2.30
CA ARG A 46 7.54 -11.41 -3.66
C ARG A 46 7.61 -10.32 -4.70
N ASP A 47 7.56 -9.06 -4.29
CA ASP A 47 7.57 -7.95 -5.24
C ASP A 47 9.03 -7.67 -5.65
N LEU A 48 9.29 -7.74 -6.95
CA LEU A 48 10.63 -7.54 -7.50
C LEU A 48 10.95 -6.08 -7.79
N LEU A 49 9.98 -5.19 -7.65
CA LEU A 49 10.20 -3.77 -7.90
C LEU A 49 11.05 -3.19 -6.76
N ASP A 50 12.04 -2.40 -7.14
CA ASP A 50 12.95 -1.81 -6.16
C ASP A 50 12.37 -0.50 -5.61
N TYR A 51 11.52 -0.62 -4.60
CA TYR A 51 10.86 0.53 -4.01
C TYR A 51 11.83 1.45 -3.28
N ARG A 52 12.92 0.92 -2.75
CA ARG A 52 13.90 1.75 -2.04
C ARG A 52 14.60 2.70 -2.99
N LYS A 53 14.77 2.30 -4.24
CA LYS A 53 15.39 3.14 -5.25
C LYS A 53 14.37 4.09 -5.86
N LEU A 54 13.19 3.58 -6.24
CA LEU A 54 12.20 4.35 -6.98
C LEU A 54 11.44 5.32 -6.11
N PHE A 55 11.26 5.00 -4.84
CA PHE A 55 10.48 5.80 -3.90
C PHE A 55 11.29 6.13 -2.66
N ALA A 56 12.55 6.50 -2.87
CA ALA A 56 13.50 6.72 -1.79
C ALA A 56 13.07 7.82 -0.82
N GLU A 57 12.22 8.74 -1.26
CA GLU A 57 11.78 9.84 -0.41
C GLU A 57 10.74 9.42 0.63
N TYR A 58 10.23 8.20 0.55
CA TYR A 58 9.21 7.71 1.48
C TYR A 58 9.78 6.65 2.41
N PRO A 59 9.45 6.71 3.72
CA PRO A 59 9.88 5.66 4.66
C PRO A 59 9.32 4.31 4.26
N GLN A 60 10.12 3.26 4.41
CA GLN A 60 9.72 1.92 3.98
C GLN A 60 10.07 0.89 5.04
N PHE A 61 9.19 -0.11 5.17
CA PHE A 61 9.45 -1.26 6.02
C PHE A 61 10.10 -2.35 5.17
N ASP A 62 10.87 -3.22 5.84
CA ASP A 62 11.51 -4.35 5.17
C ASP A 62 10.44 -5.26 4.57
N ALA A 63 10.62 -5.64 3.30
CA ALA A 63 9.67 -6.50 2.61
C ALA A 63 9.51 -7.86 3.29
N SER A 64 10.58 -8.38 3.88
CA SER A 64 10.55 -9.68 4.53
C SER A 64 9.90 -9.66 5.91
N MET A 65 9.67 -8.47 6.47
CA MET A 65 9.07 -8.36 7.79
C MET A 65 7.58 -8.68 7.72
N PRO A 66 7.06 -9.62 8.51
CA PRO A 66 5.63 -9.88 8.54
C PRO A 66 4.86 -8.65 9.01
N MET A 67 3.68 -8.43 8.43
CA MET A 67 2.88 -7.26 8.80
C MET A 67 2.49 -7.28 10.28
N GLU A 68 2.32 -8.47 10.85
CA GLU A 68 1.97 -8.61 12.26
C GLU A 68 3.01 -8.00 13.20
N MET A 69 4.25 -7.88 12.73
CA MET A 69 5.31 -7.28 13.54
C MET A 69 5.05 -5.81 13.84
N LEU A 70 4.20 -5.15 13.06
CA LEU A 70 3.85 -3.76 13.31
C LEU A 70 3.12 -3.59 14.65
N ASN A 71 2.50 -4.66 15.15
CA ASN A 71 1.84 -4.63 16.45
C ASN A 71 2.82 -4.43 17.61
N PHE A 72 4.09 -4.70 17.38
CA PHE A 72 5.12 -4.62 18.42
C PHE A 72 5.85 -3.28 18.46
N PHE A 73 5.39 -2.31 17.68
CA PHE A 73 5.98 -0.96 17.70
C PHE A 73 5.05 -0.03 18.45
N PRO A 74 5.31 0.22 19.75
CA PRO A 74 4.43 1.07 20.55
C PRO A 74 4.31 2.47 19.93
N GLY A 75 3.11 2.98 19.88
CA GLY A 75 2.87 4.29 19.32
C GLY A 75 2.83 4.37 17.83
N LEU A 76 3.10 3.29 17.13
CA LEU A 76 3.00 3.28 15.67
C LEU A 76 1.55 3.01 15.28
N ARG A 77 0.90 4.06 14.81
CA ARG A 77 -0.50 3.98 14.38
C ARG A 77 -0.63 4.60 13.02
N PHE A 78 -1.44 3.99 12.18
CA PHE A 78 -1.72 4.50 10.85
C PHE A 78 -3.17 4.95 10.77
N LYS A 79 -3.38 6.10 10.14
CA LYS A 79 -4.72 6.57 9.84
C LYS A 79 -5.39 5.63 8.86
N LYS A 80 -4.66 5.20 7.84
CA LYS A 80 -5.16 4.27 6.82
C LYS A 80 -4.09 3.27 6.44
N VAL A 81 -4.55 2.06 6.12
CA VAL A 81 -3.73 1.06 5.43
C VAL A 81 -4.39 0.83 4.07
N VAL A 82 -3.66 1.06 2.98
CA VAL A 82 -4.20 1.01 1.63
C VAL A 82 -3.61 -0.18 0.88
N THR A 83 -4.48 -0.98 0.28
CA THR A 83 -4.09 -2.13 -0.54
C THR A 83 -4.86 -2.12 -1.85
N VAL A 84 -4.42 -2.93 -2.82
CA VAL A 84 -5.18 -3.10 -4.05
C VAL A 84 -6.09 -4.31 -3.91
N PHE A 85 -5.54 -5.49 -3.73
CA PHE A 85 -6.34 -6.72 -3.60
C PHE A 85 -6.21 -7.40 -2.25
N THR A 86 -5.18 -7.09 -1.48
CA THR A 86 -4.95 -7.74 -0.20
C THR A 86 -6.03 -7.35 0.79
N GLU A 87 -6.63 -8.33 1.41
CA GLU A 87 -7.64 -8.10 2.43
C GLU A 87 -6.96 -7.83 3.77
N VAL A 88 -7.31 -6.71 4.40
CA VAL A 88 -6.77 -6.36 5.71
C VAL A 88 -7.92 -5.96 6.61
N LYS A 89 -8.11 -6.70 7.69
CA LYS A 89 -9.19 -6.45 8.65
C LYS A 89 -8.67 -6.60 10.07
N GLY A 90 -9.24 -5.82 10.95
CA GLY A 90 -8.95 -5.97 12.37
C GLY A 90 -7.51 -5.67 12.73
N LEU A 91 -6.86 -4.75 12.02
CA LEU A 91 -5.49 -4.36 12.33
C LEU A 91 -5.48 -3.38 13.50
N PRO A 92 -4.91 -3.75 14.63
CA PRO A 92 -4.93 -2.87 15.80
C PRO A 92 -4.11 -1.59 15.62
N PHE A 93 -3.19 -1.57 14.66
CA PHE A 93 -2.33 -0.42 14.42
C PHE A 93 -2.89 0.53 13.35
N ALA A 94 -4.07 0.28 12.82
CA ALA A 94 -4.66 1.11 11.77
C ALA A 94 -6.09 1.47 12.11
N GLU A 95 -6.47 2.71 11.82
CA GLU A 95 -7.83 3.18 12.07
C GLU A 95 -8.78 2.77 10.97
N GLU A 96 -8.28 2.69 9.73
CA GLU A 96 -9.10 2.36 8.58
C GLU A 96 -8.30 1.53 7.59
N ALA A 97 -8.95 0.54 6.98
CA ALA A 97 -8.35 -0.26 5.91
C ALA A 97 -9.09 0.04 4.61
N VAL A 98 -8.34 0.35 3.56
CA VAL A 98 -8.89 0.68 2.24
C VAL A 98 -8.39 -0.35 1.24
N ARG A 99 -9.32 -1.04 0.57
CA ARG A 99 -9.00 -1.98 -0.49
C ARG A 99 -9.53 -1.39 -1.79
N LEU A 100 -8.61 -1.04 -2.69
CA LEU A 100 -8.98 -0.34 -3.92
C LEU A 100 -9.70 -1.25 -4.92
N GLY A 101 -9.25 -2.50 -5.03
CA GLY A 101 -9.96 -3.52 -5.78
C GLY A 101 -9.89 -3.38 -7.29
N ALA A 102 -10.76 -4.15 -7.96
CA ALA A 102 -10.74 -4.27 -9.41
C ALA A 102 -11.08 -2.97 -10.11
N ASP A 103 -11.99 -2.19 -9.54
CA ASP A 103 -12.40 -0.93 -10.18
C ASP A 103 -11.23 0.01 -10.35
N PHE A 104 -10.36 0.10 -9.35
CA PHE A 104 -9.16 0.90 -9.45
C PHE A 104 -8.24 0.37 -10.55
N MET A 105 -8.12 -0.96 -10.65
CA MET A 105 -7.20 -1.60 -11.60
C MET A 105 -7.68 -1.51 -13.05
N ASP A 106 -8.95 -1.22 -13.28
CA ASP A 106 -9.48 -1.11 -14.65
C ASP A 106 -8.71 -0.10 -15.49
N ALA A 107 -8.09 0.89 -14.86
CA ALA A 107 -7.32 1.92 -15.57
C ALA A 107 -5.93 1.43 -15.99
N TYR A 108 -5.47 0.29 -15.48
CA TYR A 108 -4.09 -0.16 -15.67
C TYR A 108 -3.98 -1.50 -16.40
N GLU A 109 -5.02 -2.31 -16.36
CA GLU A 109 -4.94 -3.67 -16.87
C GLU A 109 -6.30 -4.06 -17.43
N ASP A 110 -6.29 -5.03 -18.38
CA ASP A 110 -7.53 -5.57 -18.94
C ASP A 110 -8.39 -6.13 -17.80
N PRO A 111 -9.65 -5.70 -17.68
CA PRO A 111 -10.52 -6.21 -16.62
C PRO A 111 -10.65 -7.72 -16.57
N LEU A 112 -10.56 -8.41 -17.71
CA LEU A 112 -10.65 -9.87 -17.74
C LEU A 112 -9.51 -10.52 -16.96
N ILE A 113 -8.36 -9.86 -16.89
CA ILE A 113 -7.20 -10.42 -16.22
C ILE A 113 -7.28 -10.22 -14.71
N HIS A 114 -7.42 -8.96 -14.26
CA HIS A 114 -7.34 -8.70 -12.84
C HIS A 114 -8.60 -9.08 -12.07
N ARG A 115 -9.76 -9.12 -12.73
CA ARG A 115 -10.98 -9.54 -12.05
C ARG A 115 -10.99 -11.04 -11.77
N GLN A 116 -10.26 -11.83 -12.55
CA GLN A 116 -10.06 -13.23 -12.22
C GLN A 116 -9.28 -13.37 -10.92
N ASN A 117 -8.27 -12.53 -10.73
CA ASN A 117 -7.48 -12.54 -9.51
C ASN A 117 -8.32 -12.17 -8.29
N GLU A 118 -9.26 -11.27 -8.46
CA GLU A 118 -10.09 -10.84 -7.35
C GLU A 118 -11.04 -11.93 -6.88
N GLN A 119 -11.40 -12.84 -7.76
CA GLN A 119 -12.34 -13.91 -7.41
C GLN A 119 -11.68 -15.09 -6.70
N ILE A 120 -10.39 -15.15 -6.66
CA ILE A 120 -9.65 -16.25 -6.04
C ILE A 120 -9.57 -16.17 -4.51
#